data_36cc2308fa886a79506ea720461fa756
#
_entry.id   36cc2308fa886a79506ea720461fa756
#
_cell.length_a   1.000
_cell.length_b   1.000
_cell.length_c   1.000
_cell.angle_alpha   90.00
_cell.angle_beta   90.00
_cell.angle_gamma   90.00
#
_symmetry.space_group_name_H-M   'P 1'
#
loop_
_entity.id
_entity.type
_entity.pdbx_description
1 polymer ?
#
loop_
_entity_poly.entity_id
_entity_poly.type
_entity_poly.pdbx_seq_one_letter_code
_entity_poly.pdbx_strand_id
1 'polypeptide(L)'
;GGRAEKRAARAAAPTATAPYIVRGVPTADVLSPEGIEIIEANAETILAEIGIDFTGDDEVLALWRDAGADVSGNRVRLPRGLARKLIATAPAEFTQHARNPERSVQIGGNNMVIGPVYGPPFVHDMEGGRRYATIQDFENFVKLAYLSPHLHHSGGTVCEPVDVPVPKRHLDMNYAHMRLSDKAFMGSVTHPDRAADTIAMAEILFGDGFLNDNTVIMSLINVNSPMTFDATMLGAARVYAQNNQATVISPF
;
A
#
# COMPACT_ATOMS: atom_id res chain seq x y z
N GLY A 1 7.36 -20.34 40.95
CA GLY A 1 6.49 -19.78 39.93
C GLY A 1 5.88 -20.86 39.05
N GLY A 2 4.58 -21.04 39.11
CA GLY A 2 3.89 -22.07 38.33
C GLY A 2 3.78 -21.72 36.86
N ARG A 3 3.40 -22.70 36.05
CA ARG A 3 3.21 -22.55 34.58
C ARG A 3 2.21 -21.43 34.24
N ALA A 4 1.21 -21.20 35.12
CA ALA A 4 0.22 -20.14 35.00
C ALA A 4 0.83 -18.73 35.22
N GLU A 5 1.71 -18.56 36.19
CA GLU A 5 2.42 -17.30 36.45
C GLU A 5 3.36 -16.93 35.30
N LYS A 6 4.09 -17.91 34.75
CA LYS A 6 4.93 -17.69 33.55
C LYS A 6 4.10 -17.30 32.32
N ARG A 7 2.91 -17.88 32.17
CA ARG A 7 1.99 -17.54 31.08
C ARG A 7 1.41 -16.15 31.26
N ALA A 8 1.01 -15.77 32.49
CA ALA A 8 0.52 -14.44 32.81
C ALA A 8 1.61 -13.37 32.61
N ALA A 9 2.84 -13.63 33.07
CA ALA A 9 3.98 -12.74 32.86
C ALA A 9 4.31 -12.54 31.38
N ARG A 10 4.22 -13.59 30.56
CA ARG A 10 4.40 -13.47 29.10
C ARG A 10 3.27 -12.69 28.43
N ALA A 11 2.04 -12.85 28.90
CA ALA A 11 0.90 -12.11 28.37
C ALA A 11 0.91 -10.63 28.77
N ALA A 12 1.52 -10.30 29.91
CA ALA A 12 1.68 -8.93 30.41
C ALA A 12 2.96 -8.24 29.90
N ALA A 13 3.87 -8.98 29.27
CA ALA A 13 5.08 -8.38 28.70
C ALA A 13 4.70 -7.49 27.49
N PRO A 14 5.22 -6.25 27.41
CA PRO A 14 4.99 -5.41 26.24
C PRO A 14 5.49 -6.16 24.99
N THR A 15 4.70 -6.08 23.91
CA THR A 15 5.10 -6.66 22.62
C THR A 15 6.39 -5.97 22.17
N ALA A 16 7.47 -6.73 22.08
CA ALA A 16 8.74 -6.19 21.60
C ALA A 16 8.55 -5.63 20.19
N THR A 17 9.04 -4.43 19.95
CA THR A 17 9.15 -3.83 18.63
C THR A 17 10.60 -3.88 18.20
N ALA A 18 10.89 -4.46 17.04
CA ALA A 18 12.18 -4.24 16.41
C ALA A 18 12.16 -2.85 15.74
N PRO A 19 13.21 -2.04 15.90
CA PRO A 19 13.33 -0.83 15.09
C PRO A 19 13.38 -1.26 13.61
N TYR A 20 12.79 -0.46 12.72
CA TYR A 20 12.96 -0.71 11.29
C TYR A 20 14.44 -0.60 10.91
N ILE A 21 14.83 -1.36 9.89
CA ILE A 21 16.22 -1.47 9.49
C ILE A 21 16.59 -0.21 8.69
N VAL A 22 17.64 0.46 9.12
CA VAL A 22 18.31 1.48 8.30
C VAL A 22 19.48 0.79 7.61
N ARG A 23 19.43 0.71 6.28
CA ARG A 23 20.44 0.04 5.49
C ARG A 23 21.78 0.79 5.58
N GLY A 24 22.77 0.16 6.18
CA GLY A 24 24.14 0.66 6.26
C GLY A 24 25.09 0.06 5.21
N VAL A 25 24.61 -0.88 4.39
CA VAL A 25 25.38 -1.50 3.30
C VAL A 25 25.08 -0.77 2.00
N PRO A 26 26.10 -0.45 1.19
CA PRO A 26 25.87 0.16 -0.12
C PRO A 26 25.03 -0.76 -1.02
N THR A 27 24.28 -0.17 -1.96
CA THR A 27 23.62 -0.92 -3.02
C THR A 27 24.66 -1.56 -3.93
N ALA A 28 24.43 -2.81 -4.31
CA ALA A 28 25.19 -3.44 -5.38
C ALA A 28 24.47 -3.16 -6.70
N ASP A 29 25.09 -2.37 -7.56
CA ASP A 29 24.55 -2.09 -8.89
C ASP A 29 24.84 -3.28 -9.80
N VAL A 30 23.77 -3.94 -10.28
CA VAL A 30 23.87 -5.08 -11.20
C VAL A 30 24.14 -4.62 -12.63
N LEU A 31 23.66 -3.43 -12.97
CA LEU A 31 23.82 -2.81 -14.28
C LEU A 31 24.88 -1.71 -14.24
N SER A 32 25.60 -1.54 -15.35
CA SER A 32 26.47 -0.37 -15.52
C SER A 32 25.62 0.91 -15.67
N PRO A 33 26.19 2.10 -15.41
CA PRO A 33 25.51 3.37 -15.66
C PRO A 33 24.96 3.48 -17.09
N GLU A 34 25.73 3.03 -18.10
CA GLU A 34 25.30 3.03 -19.50
C GLU A 34 24.11 2.08 -19.73
N GLY A 35 24.08 0.93 -19.03
CA GLY A 35 22.95 -0.01 -19.07
C GLY A 35 21.67 0.61 -18.52
N ILE A 36 21.77 1.38 -17.45
CA ILE A 36 20.65 2.12 -16.86
C ILE A 36 20.16 3.21 -17.82
N GLU A 37 21.08 3.98 -18.42
CA GLU A 37 20.75 5.02 -19.40
C GLU A 37 20.01 4.45 -20.63
N ILE A 38 20.41 3.28 -21.13
CA ILE A 38 19.73 2.60 -22.24
C ILE A 38 18.31 2.21 -21.86
N ILE A 39 18.11 1.63 -20.67
CA ILE A 39 16.77 1.25 -20.19
C ILE A 39 15.89 2.48 -20.05
N GLU A 40 16.38 3.56 -19.44
CA GLU A 40 15.64 4.79 -19.27
C GLU A 40 15.29 5.44 -20.62
N ALA A 41 16.22 5.51 -21.56
CA ALA A 41 15.97 6.07 -22.88
C ALA A 41 14.89 5.27 -23.64
N ASN A 42 14.89 3.94 -23.51
CA ASN A 42 13.85 3.09 -24.11
C ASN A 42 12.49 3.26 -23.40
N ALA A 43 12.46 3.35 -22.07
CA ALA A 43 11.23 3.63 -21.33
C ALA A 43 10.60 4.97 -21.75
N GLU A 44 11.42 6.03 -21.86
CA GLU A 44 10.99 7.33 -22.36
C GLU A 44 10.48 7.26 -23.82
N THR A 45 11.11 6.44 -24.67
CA THR A 45 10.64 6.20 -26.05
C THR A 45 9.26 5.52 -26.04
N ILE A 46 9.07 4.48 -25.23
CA ILE A 46 7.79 3.79 -25.11
C ILE A 46 6.70 4.74 -24.60
N LEU A 47 7.00 5.54 -23.59
CA LEU A 47 6.03 6.51 -23.05
C LEU A 47 5.67 7.60 -24.06
N ALA A 48 6.62 8.04 -24.89
CA ALA A 48 6.39 9.11 -25.86
C ALA A 48 5.74 8.62 -27.16
N GLU A 49 6.10 7.43 -27.67
CA GLU A 49 5.64 6.95 -28.97
C GLU A 49 4.43 6.02 -28.87
N ILE A 50 4.39 5.16 -27.85
CA ILE A 50 3.31 4.22 -27.62
C ILE A 50 2.30 4.78 -26.61
N GLY A 51 2.77 5.24 -25.45
CA GLY A 51 1.96 5.79 -24.36
C GLY A 51 1.24 4.72 -23.54
N ILE A 52 0.40 5.18 -22.64
CA ILE A 52 -0.39 4.37 -21.70
C ILE A 52 -1.88 4.67 -21.90
N ASP A 53 -2.74 3.67 -21.81
CA ASP A 53 -4.19 3.85 -21.82
C ASP A 53 -4.72 4.14 -20.40
N PHE A 54 -5.52 5.21 -20.31
CA PHE A 54 -6.28 5.57 -19.11
C PHE A 54 -7.77 5.44 -19.44
N THR A 55 -8.40 4.37 -18.96
CA THR A 55 -9.76 4.01 -19.41
C THR A 55 -10.81 4.36 -18.38
N GLY A 56 -11.90 4.98 -18.86
CA GLY A 56 -13.10 5.23 -18.06
C GLY A 56 -12.99 6.36 -17.04
N ASP A 57 -12.02 7.29 -17.18
CA ASP A 57 -11.79 8.41 -16.27
C ASP A 57 -11.38 9.68 -17.04
N ASP A 58 -12.37 10.48 -17.43
CA ASP A 58 -12.16 11.73 -18.19
C ASP A 58 -11.41 12.80 -17.38
N GLU A 59 -11.55 12.80 -16.05
CA GLU A 59 -10.84 13.73 -15.17
C GLU A 59 -9.33 13.47 -15.19
N VAL A 60 -8.92 12.20 -15.14
CA VAL A 60 -7.50 11.84 -15.26
C VAL A 60 -6.94 12.23 -16.64
N LEU A 61 -7.72 12.05 -17.71
CA LEU A 61 -7.31 12.50 -19.04
C LEU A 61 -7.15 14.02 -19.12
N ALA A 62 -7.99 14.79 -18.42
CA ALA A 62 -7.83 16.23 -18.31
C ALA A 62 -6.56 16.61 -17.54
N LEU A 63 -6.29 15.96 -16.39
CA LEU A 63 -5.06 16.18 -15.62
C LEU A 63 -3.80 15.91 -16.45
N TRP A 64 -3.80 14.89 -17.30
CA TRP A 64 -2.68 14.62 -18.20
C TRP A 64 -2.49 15.70 -19.26
N ARG A 65 -3.59 16.24 -19.86
CA ARG A 65 -3.51 17.37 -20.80
C ARG A 65 -2.92 18.60 -20.12
N ASP A 66 -3.40 18.92 -18.93
CA ASP A 66 -2.93 20.08 -18.15
C ASP A 66 -1.46 19.93 -17.76
N ALA A 67 -1.00 18.70 -17.52
CA ALA A 67 0.41 18.39 -17.27
C ALA A 67 1.29 18.49 -18.52
N GLY A 68 0.72 18.60 -19.72
CA GLY A 68 1.44 18.72 -21.00
C GLY A 68 1.66 17.40 -21.73
N ALA A 69 0.89 16.36 -21.43
CA ALA A 69 0.88 15.11 -22.19
C ALA A 69 0.04 15.23 -23.48
N ASP A 70 0.37 14.45 -24.51
CA ASP A 70 -0.46 14.26 -25.69
C ASP A 70 -1.54 13.20 -25.39
N VAL A 71 -2.81 13.63 -25.42
CA VAL A 71 -3.96 12.78 -25.08
C VAL A 71 -4.86 12.62 -26.30
N SER A 72 -4.92 11.39 -26.82
CA SER A 72 -5.76 11.00 -27.96
C SER A 72 -6.69 9.84 -27.58
N GLY A 73 -7.99 10.14 -27.42
CA GLY A 73 -8.92 9.18 -26.79
C GLY A 73 -8.46 8.84 -25.36
N ASN A 74 -8.32 7.57 -25.07
CA ASN A 74 -7.80 7.08 -23.78
C ASN A 74 -6.28 6.99 -23.73
N ARG A 75 -5.60 7.13 -24.88
CA ARG A 75 -4.15 7.01 -25.02
C ARG A 75 -3.46 8.31 -24.61
N VAL A 76 -2.58 8.21 -23.62
CA VAL A 76 -1.75 9.31 -23.13
C VAL A 76 -0.30 9.03 -23.50
N ARG A 77 0.31 9.93 -24.27
CA ARG A 77 1.73 9.91 -24.58
C ARG A 77 2.45 10.98 -23.81
N LEU A 78 3.51 10.59 -23.14
CA LEU A 78 4.27 11.49 -22.28
C LEU A 78 5.49 12.02 -23.02
N PRO A 79 5.60 13.33 -23.25
CA PRO A 79 6.85 13.91 -23.76
C PRO A 79 8.03 13.49 -22.89
N ARG A 80 9.20 13.30 -23.51
CA ARG A 80 10.41 12.89 -22.79
C ARG A 80 10.67 13.80 -21.57
N GLY A 81 10.99 13.20 -20.43
CA GLY A 81 11.27 13.86 -19.18
C GLY A 81 10.03 14.24 -18.36
N LEU A 82 8.80 14.21 -18.92
CA LEU A 82 7.59 14.59 -18.19
C LEU A 82 7.32 13.66 -17.01
N ALA A 83 7.44 12.35 -17.20
CA ALA A 83 7.23 11.36 -16.12
C ALA A 83 8.18 11.62 -14.95
N ARG A 84 9.48 11.82 -15.22
CA ARG A 84 10.47 12.14 -14.17
C ARG A 84 10.16 13.44 -13.46
N LYS A 85 9.79 14.49 -14.20
CA LYS A 85 9.43 15.79 -13.63
C LYS A 85 8.26 15.65 -12.66
N LEU A 86 7.24 14.88 -13.01
CA LEU A 86 6.07 14.68 -12.14
C LEU A 86 6.41 13.79 -10.93
N ILE A 87 7.13 12.68 -11.13
CA ILE A 87 7.56 11.79 -10.05
C ILE A 87 8.44 12.53 -9.03
N ALA A 88 9.29 13.44 -9.48
CA ALA A 88 10.16 14.23 -8.60
C ALA A 88 9.41 15.18 -7.65
N THR A 89 8.09 15.39 -7.84
CA THR A 89 7.26 16.15 -6.89
C THR A 89 6.87 15.34 -5.65
N ALA A 90 6.98 14.00 -5.70
CA ALA A 90 6.71 13.15 -4.55
C ALA A 90 7.85 13.29 -3.51
N PRO A 91 7.52 13.28 -2.20
CA PRO A 91 8.54 13.31 -1.16
C PRO A 91 9.41 12.04 -1.23
N ALA A 92 10.73 12.20 -1.11
CA ALA A 92 11.68 11.08 -1.09
C ALA A 92 11.55 10.23 0.18
N GLU A 93 11.13 10.84 1.27
CA GLU A 93 10.90 10.20 2.56
C GLU A 93 9.66 10.79 3.24
N PHE A 94 8.90 9.96 3.94
CA PHE A 94 7.76 10.40 4.75
C PHE A 94 7.52 9.45 5.91
N THR A 95 6.80 9.92 6.93
CA THR A 95 6.33 9.08 8.03
C THR A 95 4.94 8.57 7.74
N GLN A 96 4.73 7.26 7.76
CA GLN A 96 3.40 6.69 7.89
C GLN A 96 3.07 6.54 9.38
N HIS A 97 2.12 7.34 9.85
CA HIS A 97 1.72 7.36 11.24
C HIS A 97 0.88 6.13 11.60
N ALA A 98 1.24 5.51 12.72
CA ALA A 98 0.48 4.42 13.30
C ALA A 98 -0.42 4.95 14.43
N ARG A 99 -1.45 4.19 14.80
CA ARG A 99 -2.31 4.54 15.95
C ARG A 99 -1.50 4.67 17.26
N ASN A 100 -0.51 3.81 17.44
CA ASN A 100 0.51 4.02 18.46
C ASN A 100 1.70 4.78 17.82
N PRO A 101 1.97 6.03 18.21
CA PRO A 101 3.03 6.83 17.59
C PRO A 101 4.41 6.16 17.61
N GLU A 102 4.70 5.34 18.63
CA GLU A 102 5.97 4.59 18.74
C GLU A 102 6.13 3.51 17.66
N ARG A 103 5.04 3.18 16.96
CA ARG A 103 5.00 2.20 15.87
C ARG A 103 4.81 2.82 14.49
N SER A 104 4.90 4.15 14.43
CA SER A 104 4.98 4.85 13.14
C SER A 104 6.24 4.44 12.40
N VAL A 105 6.19 4.41 11.08
CA VAL A 105 7.28 3.93 10.25
C VAL A 105 7.77 5.00 9.29
N GLN A 106 9.07 5.08 9.11
CA GLN A 106 9.69 5.96 8.13
C GLN A 106 9.80 5.22 6.80
N ILE A 107 9.19 5.76 5.76
CA ILE A 107 9.22 5.22 4.39
C ILE A 107 10.19 6.05 3.55
N GLY A 108 11.02 5.36 2.78
CA GLY A 108 11.97 6.01 1.86
C GLY A 108 13.41 6.02 2.35
N GLY A 109 14.30 6.57 1.55
CA GLY A 109 15.73 6.61 1.82
C GLY A 109 16.34 5.23 2.01
N ASN A 110 17.07 5.06 3.10
CA ASN A 110 17.66 3.79 3.51
C ASN A 110 16.79 2.98 4.49
N ASN A 111 15.60 3.45 4.80
CA ASN A 111 14.72 2.79 5.74
C ASN A 111 14.07 1.56 5.10
N MET A 112 13.99 0.46 5.85
CA MET A 112 13.33 -0.78 5.42
C MET A 112 12.17 -1.08 6.36
N VAL A 113 10.96 -1.09 5.81
CA VAL A 113 9.75 -1.46 6.53
C VAL A 113 9.28 -2.81 6.02
N ILE A 114 9.16 -3.78 6.93
CA ILE A 114 8.76 -5.14 6.61
C ILE A 114 7.29 -5.31 7.01
N GLY A 115 6.46 -5.71 6.04
CA GLY A 115 5.07 -6.09 6.23
C GLY A 115 4.82 -7.56 5.89
N PRO A 116 3.64 -8.10 6.22
CA PRO A 116 3.23 -9.44 5.81
C PRO A 116 2.96 -9.49 4.30
N VAL A 117 2.82 -10.71 3.77
CA VAL A 117 2.43 -10.96 2.38
C VAL A 117 1.06 -10.33 2.06
N TYR A 118 0.85 -9.97 0.79
CA TYR A 118 -0.36 -9.29 0.34
C TYR A 118 -1.11 -10.12 -0.72
N GLY A 119 -2.44 -10.20 -0.58
CA GLY A 119 -3.36 -10.62 -1.63
C GLY A 119 -3.66 -12.11 -1.83
N PRO A 120 -3.20 -13.08 -0.99
CA PRO A 120 -3.51 -14.48 -1.25
C PRO A 120 -4.98 -14.80 -0.96
N PRO A 121 -5.71 -15.49 -1.88
CA PRO A 121 -7.08 -15.91 -1.62
C PRO A 121 -7.16 -17.20 -0.79
N PHE A 122 -6.04 -17.90 -0.64
CA PHE A 122 -5.96 -19.18 0.06
C PHE A 122 -5.09 -19.09 1.30
N VAL A 123 -5.46 -19.88 2.29
CA VAL A 123 -4.63 -20.19 3.46
C VAL A 123 -4.30 -21.67 3.47
N HIS A 124 -3.20 -22.02 4.13
CA HIS A 124 -2.81 -23.41 4.34
C HIS A 124 -2.41 -23.57 5.80
N ASP A 125 -3.04 -24.49 6.51
CA ASP A 125 -2.72 -24.83 7.88
C ASP A 125 -2.48 -26.35 8.04
N MET A 126 -1.99 -26.76 9.21
CA MET A 126 -1.61 -28.15 9.47
C MET A 126 -2.80 -29.09 9.58
N GLU A 127 -3.98 -28.58 9.91
CA GLU A 127 -5.19 -29.37 10.16
C GLU A 127 -6.10 -29.43 8.93
N GLY A 128 -6.39 -28.24 8.33
CA GLY A 128 -7.32 -28.10 7.22
C GLY A 128 -6.70 -28.14 5.84
N GLY A 129 -5.36 -28.16 5.75
CA GLY A 129 -4.68 -28.09 4.47
C GLY A 129 -4.95 -26.75 3.74
N ARG A 130 -4.94 -26.77 2.39
CA ARG A 130 -5.19 -25.58 1.56
C ARG A 130 -6.70 -25.36 1.38
N ARG A 131 -7.18 -24.21 1.77
CA ARG A 131 -8.58 -23.78 1.65
C ARG A 131 -8.69 -22.29 1.39
N TYR A 132 -9.86 -21.82 1.02
CA TYR A 132 -10.14 -20.40 0.97
C TYR A 132 -10.08 -19.78 2.38
N ALA A 133 -9.60 -18.53 2.45
CA ALA A 133 -9.51 -17.81 3.70
C ALA A 133 -10.88 -17.33 4.19
N THR A 134 -10.99 -17.22 5.51
CA THR A 134 -12.14 -16.63 6.22
C THR A 134 -11.74 -15.34 6.91
N ILE A 135 -12.72 -14.55 7.41
CA ILE A 135 -12.43 -13.36 8.20
C ILE A 135 -11.69 -13.72 9.50
N GLN A 136 -11.93 -14.89 10.05
CA GLN A 136 -11.20 -15.37 11.22
C GLN A 136 -9.71 -15.62 10.90
N ASP A 137 -9.40 -16.13 9.70
CA ASP A 137 -8.02 -16.28 9.25
C ASP A 137 -7.35 -14.90 9.08
N PHE A 138 -8.07 -13.96 8.48
CA PHE A 138 -7.62 -12.58 8.33
C PHE A 138 -7.26 -11.96 9.69
N GLU A 139 -8.16 -12.03 10.66
CA GLU A 139 -7.93 -11.55 12.02
C GLU A 139 -6.73 -12.24 12.68
N ASN A 140 -6.56 -13.55 12.47
CA ASN A 140 -5.44 -14.29 13.02
C ASN A 140 -4.11 -13.86 12.40
N PHE A 141 -4.04 -13.59 11.10
CA PHE A 141 -2.85 -13.05 10.45
C PHE A 141 -2.52 -11.64 10.93
N VAL A 142 -3.51 -10.77 11.12
CA VAL A 142 -3.31 -9.45 11.72
C VAL A 142 -2.71 -9.56 13.13
N LYS A 143 -3.23 -10.46 13.96
CA LYS A 143 -2.69 -10.73 15.32
C LYS A 143 -1.26 -11.28 15.25
N LEU A 144 -0.96 -12.18 14.32
CA LEU A 144 0.40 -12.72 14.13
C LEU A 144 1.37 -11.63 13.68
N ALA A 145 0.96 -10.77 12.72
CA ALA A 145 1.75 -9.62 12.30
C ALA A 145 1.98 -8.63 13.45
N TYR A 146 0.94 -8.39 14.28
CA TYR A 146 1.06 -7.55 15.47
C TYR A 146 2.06 -8.11 16.49
N LEU A 147 1.99 -9.41 16.78
CA LEU A 147 2.85 -10.07 17.76
C LEU A 147 4.29 -10.26 17.28
N SER A 148 4.52 -10.26 15.96
CA SER A 148 5.87 -10.40 15.41
C SER A 148 6.70 -9.14 15.67
N PRO A 149 7.84 -9.22 16.37
CA PRO A 149 8.71 -8.06 16.56
C PRO A 149 9.44 -7.67 15.28
N HIS A 150 9.45 -8.54 14.24
CA HIS A 150 10.16 -8.30 12.98
C HIS A 150 9.27 -7.72 11.88
N LEU A 151 7.96 -7.65 12.07
CA LEU A 151 7.04 -6.99 11.17
C LEU A 151 6.73 -5.59 11.70
N HIS A 152 7.07 -4.58 10.93
CA HIS A 152 6.85 -3.17 11.31
C HIS A 152 5.45 -2.70 10.94
N HIS A 153 4.83 -3.36 9.95
CA HIS A 153 3.57 -2.99 9.35
C HIS A 153 2.53 -4.11 9.51
N SER A 154 1.26 -3.73 9.69
CA SER A 154 0.16 -4.69 9.81
C SER A 154 -0.23 -5.34 8.48
N GLY A 155 0.20 -4.75 7.36
CA GLY A 155 -0.15 -5.19 6.01
C GLY A 155 -1.44 -4.55 5.50
N GLY A 156 -1.98 -5.13 4.46
CA GLY A 156 -3.28 -4.77 3.87
C GLY A 156 -4.14 -6.01 3.73
N THR A 157 -4.39 -6.50 2.51
CA THR A 157 -5.09 -7.76 2.29
C THR A 157 -4.17 -8.95 2.63
N VAL A 158 -4.00 -9.27 3.91
CA VAL A 158 -3.15 -10.38 4.36
C VAL A 158 -3.66 -11.76 3.92
N CYS A 159 -4.95 -11.87 3.66
CA CYS A 159 -5.62 -12.91 2.86
C CYS A 159 -6.99 -12.37 2.45
N GLU A 160 -7.65 -12.98 1.48
CA GLU A 160 -9.00 -12.53 1.07
C GLU A 160 -10.08 -13.38 1.74
N PRO A 161 -10.88 -12.83 2.70
CA PRO A 161 -11.93 -13.57 3.40
C PRO A 161 -13.16 -13.73 2.51
N VAL A 162 -13.37 -14.94 1.99
CA VAL A 162 -14.47 -15.22 1.05
C VAL A 162 -15.82 -15.44 1.75
N ASP A 163 -15.85 -15.65 3.05
CA ASP A 163 -17.05 -15.80 3.87
C ASP A 163 -17.75 -14.46 4.18
N VAL A 164 -17.09 -13.33 3.89
CA VAL A 164 -17.68 -12.00 4.02
C VAL A 164 -18.20 -11.53 2.66
N PRO A 165 -19.47 -11.02 2.58
CA PRO A 165 -20.02 -10.47 1.35
C PRO A 165 -19.14 -9.38 0.74
N VAL A 166 -18.91 -9.43 -0.57
CA VAL A 166 -18.00 -8.52 -1.29
C VAL A 166 -18.27 -7.03 -1.03
N PRO A 167 -19.53 -6.55 -0.96
CA PRO A 167 -19.80 -5.12 -0.74
C PRO A 167 -19.29 -4.56 0.59
N LYS A 168 -19.19 -5.39 1.65
CA LYS A 168 -18.76 -4.96 2.97
C LYS A 168 -17.41 -5.53 3.43
N ARG A 169 -16.83 -6.44 2.64
CA ARG A 169 -15.59 -7.15 2.98
C ARG A 169 -14.45 -6.23 3.40
N HIS A 170 -14.27 -5.14 2.68
CA HIS A 170 -13.25 -4.13 2.97
C HIS A 170 -13.41 -3.46 4.33
N LEU A 171 -14.67 -3.27 4.80
CA LEU A 171 -14.95 -2.69 6.12
C LEU A 171 -14.49 -3.64 7.23
N ASP A 172 -14.82 -4.93 7.12
CA ASP A 172 -14.44 -5.94 8.11
C ASP A 172 -12.90 -6.12 8.14
N MET A 173 -12.24 -6.08 6.98
CA MET A 173 -10.77 -6.16 6.87
C MET A 173 -10.07 -4.94 7.48
N ASN A 174 -10.51 -3.72 7.15
CA ASN A 174 -9.97 -2.49 7.72
C ASN A 174 -10.20 -2.45 9.24
N TYR A 175 -11.40 -2.83 9.69
CA TYR A 175 -11.73 -2.90 11.11
C TYR A 175 -10.86 -3.90 11.87
N ALA A 176 -10.53 -5.04 11.26
CA ALA A 176 -9.60 -6.00 11.86
C ALA A 176 -8.22 -5.39 12.10
N HIS A 177 -7.65 -4.66 11.13
CA HIS A 177 -6.39 -3.94 11.34
C HIS A 177 -6.50 -2.90 12.46
N MET A 178 -7.54 -2.08 12.43
CA MET A 178 -7.76 -1.01 13.41
C MET A 178 -7.97 -1.54 14.84
N ARG A 179 -8.67 -2.67 14.98
CA ARG A 179 -9.00 -3.26 16.28
C ARG A 179 -7.87 -4.11 16.87
N LEU A 180 -7.18 -4.89 16.03
CA LEU A 180 -6.28 -5.96 16.47
C LEU A 180 -4.80 -5.59 16.34
N SER A 181 -4.50 -4.42 15.80
CA SER A 181 -3.14 -3.89 15.67
C SER A 181 -3.14 -2.39 15.96
N ASP A 182 -2.00 -1.88 16.44
CA ASP A 182 -1.73 -0.45 16.56
C ASP A 182 -0.59 0.00 15.62
N LYS A 183 -0.16 -0.92 14.73
CA LYS A 183 0.81 -0.65 13.67
C LYS A 183 0.14 0.05 12.47
N ALA A 184 0.95 0.69 11.63
CA ALA A 184 0.53 1.20 10.34
C ALA A 184 -0.04 0.07 9.46
N PHE A 185 -1.00 0.39 8.58
CA PHE A 185 -1.66 -0.59 7.71
C PHE A 185 -1.97 0.00 6.33
N MET A 186 -2.36 -0.86 5.38
CA MET A 186 -2.76 -0.47 4.03
C MET A 186 -4.27 -0.49 3.89
N GLY A 187 -4.79 0.49 3.14
CA GLY A 187 -6.19 0.64 2.84
C GLY A 187 -6.68 -0.16 1.63
N SER A 188 -7.99 -0.15 1.43
CA SER A 188 -8.65 -0.85 0.34
C SER A 188 -8.61 -0.06 -0.96
N VAL A 189 -8.41 -0.75 -2.10
CA VAL A 189 -8.25 -0.13 -3.44
C VAL A 189 -9.15 -0.73 -4.50
N THR A 190 -9.96 -1.70 -4.15
CA THR A 190 -10.75 -2.48 -5.13
C THR A 190 -11.99 -1.74 -5.67
N HIS A 191 -12.24 -0.53 -5.22
CA HIS A 191 -13.23 0.42 -5.74
C HIS A 191 -13.00 1.80 -5.11
N PRO A 192 -13.28 2.94 -5.80
CA PRO A 192 -13.16 4.28 -5.22
C PRO A 192 -13.95 4.46 -3.90
N ASP A 193 -15.19 3.96 -3.84
CA ASP A 193 -16.01 4.03 -2.62
C ASP A 193 -15.36 3.30 -1.44
N ARG A 194 -14.66 2.19 -1.69
CA ARG A 194 -13.95 1.45 -0.64
C ARG A 194 -12.70 2.18 -0.15
N ALA A 195 -12.06 2.93 -1.04
CA ALA A 195 -10.99 3.86 -0.65
C ALA A 195 -11.56 4.99 0.21
N ALA A 196 -12.70 5.58 -0.17
CA ALA A 196 -13.38 6.60 0.61
C ALA A 196 -13.84 6.09 1.98
N ASP A 197 -14.40 4.88 2.05
CA ASP A 197 -14.74 4.23 3.33
C ASP A 197 -13.50 4.03 4.20
N THR A 198 -12.35 3.67 3.61
CA THR A 198 -11.09 3.55 4.34
C THR A 198 -10.64 4.88 4.95
N ILE A 199 -10.74 5.97 4.19
CA ILE A 199 -10.44 7.33 4.67
C ILE A 199 -11.38 7.70 5.82
N ALA A 200 -12.69 7.52 5.67
CA ALA A 200 -13.66 7.82 6.71
C ALA A 200 -13.40 7.01 8.01
N MET A 201 -13.07 5.72 7.87
CA MET A 201 -12.69 4.88 9.01
C MET A 201 -11.39 5.36 9.67
N ALA A 202 -10.41 5.83 8.88
CA ALA A 202 -9.17 6.38 9.40
C ALA A 202 -9.41 7.71 10.13
N GLU A 203 -10.28 8.59 9.63
CA GLU A 203 -10.68 9.82 10.33
C GLU A 203 -11.31 9.54 11.70
N ILE A 204 -12.18 8.52 11.79
CA ILE A 204 -12.74 8.08 13.07
C ILE A 204 -11.63 7.59 14.01
N LEU A 205 -10.63 6.88 13.49
CA LEU A 205 -9.55 6.27 14.29
C LEU A 205 -8.54 7.30 14.81
N PHE A 206 -8.16 8.26 13.98
CA PHE A 206 -7.10 9.23 14.27
C PHE A 206 -7.63 10.60 14.72
N GLY A 207 -8.92 10.88 14.50
CA GLY A 207 -9.58 12.13 14.79
C GLY A 207 -9.67 13.06 13.58
N ASP A 208 -10.68 13.92 13.61
CA ASP A 208 -11.01 14.84 12.54
C ASP A 208 -9.81 15.74 12.17
N GLY A 209 -9.51 15.83 10.89
CA GLY A 209 -8.48 16.69 10.35
C GLY A 209 -7.03 16.17 10.50
N PHE A 210 -6.79 15.08 11.23
CA PHE A 210 -5.44 14.54 11.39
C PHE A 210 -4.83 14.11 10.05
N LEU A 211 -5.65 13.56 9.14
CA LEU A 211 -5.22 13.08 7.83
C LEU A 211 -4.78 14.22 6.88
N ASN A 212 -5.21 15.45 7.12
CA ASN A 212 -4.87 16.59 6.26
C ASN A 212 -3.35 16.80 6.15
N ASP A 213 -2.66 16.63 7.28
CA ASP A 213 -1.22 16.89 7.39
C ASP A 213 -0.39 15.61 7.61
N ASN A 214 -1.05 14.45 7.80
CA ASN A 214 -0.39 13.22 8.20
C ASN A 214 -0.78 12.05 7.32
N THR A 215 0.21 11.35 6.78
CA THR A 215 -0.01 10.08 6.09
C THR A 215 -0.22 8.96 7.11
N VAL A 216 -1.41 8.35 7.13
CA VAL A 216 -1.76 7.23 8.01
C VAL A 216 -2.07 5.96 7.24
N ILE A 217 -2.54 6.10 6.00
CA ILE A 217 -2.87 5.01 5.09
C ILE A 217 -1.86 4.96 3.95
N MET A 218 -1.44 3.76 3.60
CA MET A 218 -0.77 3.46 2.34
C MET A 218 -1.68 2.55 1.51
N SER A 219 -1.66 2.70 0.19
CA SER A 219 -2.47 1.89 -0.72
C SER A 219 -1.61 1.25 -1.80
N LEU A 220 -2.09 0.17 -2.41
CA LEU A 220 -1.41 -0.51 -3.52
C LEU A 220 -2.26 -0.38 -4.78
N ILE A 221 -1.80 0.44 -5.71
CA ILE A 221 -2.44 0.67 -7.00
C ILE A 221 -1.74 -0.15 -8.06
N ASN A 222 -2.50 -1.04 -8.71
CA ASN A 222 -1.99 -1.89 -9.78
C ASN A 222 -2.19 -1.25 -11.15
N VAL A 223 -1.20 -1.40 -12.01
CA VAL A 223 -1.30 -1.09 -13.44
C VAL A 223 -1.67 -2.37 -14.18
N ASN A 224 -2.70 -2.34 -15.00
CA ASN A 224 -3.12 -3.50 -15.78
C ASN A 224 -2.18 -3.73 -16.97
N SER A 225 -1.94 -4.99 -17.30
CA SER A 225 -1.18 -5.39 -18.49
C SER A 225 -2.10 -5.51 -19.72
N PRO A 226 -1.68 -5.03 -20.89
CA PRO A 226 -0.49 -4.22 -21.12
C PRO A 226 -0.77 -2.72 -20.96
N MET A 227 0.04 -2.03 -20.18
CA MET A 227 0.12 -0.57 -20.11
C MET A 227 -1.24 0.15 -20.02
N THR A 228 -2.10 -0.29 -19.09
CA THR A 228 -3.45 0.26 -18.93
C THR A 228 -3.74 0.57 -17.46
N PHE A 229 -4.25 1.77 -17.20
CA PHE A 229 -4.90 2.10 -15.94
C PHE A 229 -6.42 2.10 -16.16
N ASP A 230 -7.15 1.36 -15.35
CA ASP A 230 -8.61 1.38 -15.35
C ASP A 230 -9.19 2.40 -14.35
N ALA A 231 -10.46 2.77 -14.56
CA ALA A 231 -11.17 3.73 -13.72
C ALA A 231 -11.25 3.33 -12.24
N THR A 232 -11.25 2.03 -11.93
CA THR A 232 -11.30 1.55 -10.54
C THR A 232 -10.02 1.89 -9.80
N MET A 233 -8.86 1.55 -10.37
CA MET A 233 -7.56 1.85 -9.78
C MET A 233 -7.26 3.35 -9.77
N LEU A 234 -7.60 4.06 -10.86
CA LEU A 234 -7.45 5.51 -10.94
C LEU A 234 -8.31 6.24 -9.91
N GLY A 235 -9.58 5.86 -9.78
CA GLY A 235 -10.49 6.45 -8.81
C GLY A 235 -10.03 6.21 -7.37
N ALA A 236 -9.56 5.01 -7.03
CA ALA A 236 -9.01 4.72 -5.72
C ALA A 236 -7.72 5.53 -5.45
N ALA A 237 -6.80 5.59 -6.42
CA ALA A 237 -5.58 6.40 -6.33
C ALA A 237 -5.91 7.88 -6.07
N ARG A 238 -6.90 8.42 -6.78
CA ARG A 238 -7.34 9.80 -6.64
C ARG A 238 -7.93 10.08 -5.26
N VAL A 239 -8.75 9.18 -4.71
CA VAL A 239 -9.27 9.32 -3.34
C VAL A 239 -8.13 9.43 -2.34
N TYR A 240 -7.12 8.56 -2.40
CA TYR A 240 -5.98 8.64 -1.50
C TYR A 240 -5.15 9.92 -1.71
N ALA A 241 -4.88 10.29 -2.95
CA ALA A 241 -4.13 11.51 -3.26
C ALA A 241 -4.82 12.79 -2.77
N GLN A 242 -6.15 12.90 -2.94
CA GLN A 242 -6.95 14.03 -2.48
C GLN A 242 -6.99 14.16 -0.95
N ASN A 243 -6.74 13.07 -0.24
CA ASN A 243 -6.70 13.02 1.22
C ASN A 243 -5.27 12.93 1.78
N ASN A 244 -4.25 13.32 1.00
CA ASN A 244 -2.84 13.32 1.41
C ASN A 244 -2.32 11.94 1.88
N GLN A 245 -2.83 10.86 1.30
CA GLN A 245 -2.43 9.51 1.67
C GLN A 245 -1.55 8.88 0.58
N ALA A 246 -0.62 8.03 1.02
CA ALA A 246 0.40 7.47 0.15
C ALA A 246 -0.13 6.33 -0.74
N THR A 247 0.44 6.21 -1.94
CA THR A 247 0.19 5.10 -2.85
C THR A 247 1.49 4.44 -3.31
N VAL A 248 1.46 3.11 -3.39
CA VAL A 248 2.47 2.30 -4.07
C VAL A 248 1.92 1.96 -5.44
N ILE A 249 2.64 2.28 -6.50
CA ILE A 249 2.29 1.88 -7.85
C ILE A 249 3.00 0.57 -8.17
N SER A 250 2.23 -0.46 -8.48
CA SER A 250 2.75 -1.79 -8.83
C SER A 250 2.38 -2.14 -10.27
N PRO A 251 3.35 -2.17 -11.19
CA PRO A 251 3.13 -2.65 -12.55
C PRO A 251 3.09 -4.19 -12.59
N PHE A 252 2.24 -4.74 -13.45
CA PHE A 252 2.16 -6.17 -13.80
C PHE A 252 2.54 -6.40 -15.26
#